data_605a628b868d72fb161829671e00591a
#
_entry.id   605a628b868d72fb161829671e00591a
#
_cell.length_a   1.000
_cell.length_b   1.000
_cell.length_c   1.000
_cell.angle_alpha   90.00
_cell.angle_beta   90.00
_cell.angle_gamma   90.00
#
_symmetry.space_group_name_H-M   'P 1'
#
loop_
_entity.id
_entity.type
_entity.pdbx_description
1 polymer ?
#
loop_
_entity_poly.entity_id
_entity_poly.type
_entity_poly.pdbx_seq_one_letter_code
_entity_poly.pdbx_strand_id
1 'polypeptide(L)'
;MKRINYLAIAVLSALLMWSVSDFTELRPNPAQAGAPTEIRGVWLTNVDSSVLFSDQAVTATLQQLADRHFNTVYPAVWSWGYTLYPSQVAEQAMGYQQGLYPDLEEQGRNEALEAAQGDRDLLLGLVAQAHERHLSVIPWFEFGFMLPANAPLAQRHPDWLTQKQGALPVARRYQEGRHPRVWLNPFHPEVQAFILDLIAELMANYDVDGLQFDDHFALPVAFGYDPYTINLYRQAHGGQSPSTNPYDAEWTRWRAAQITDFLDSVFRVVKAQRPNAVLSVAPNPAAFAYRESLQDWPRWREMGYIEELIVQVYRDSVDNFRNTLRDRTIQQAQGHIPTGVGILTGLKNQPVPIGLIQQQVQVARDMGFAGVSFFFYDTVWTVANGETWRDRDRAIQQLFAQPRERSQL
;
A
#
# COMPACT_ATOMS: atom_id res chain seq x y z
N MET A 1 73.85 29.34 -29.08
CA MET A 1 73.77 28.63 -30.34
C MET A 1 73.16 27.26 -30.14
N LYS A 2 71.91 27.08 -30.49
CA LYS A 2 71.27 25.85 -30.94
C LYS A 2 69.81 26.19 -31.25
N ARG A 3 69.47 26.09 -32.48
CA ARG A 3 68.14 26.35 -33.07
C ARG A 3 67.20 25.21 -32.65
N ILE A 4 66.03 25.54 -32.15
CA ILE A 4 64.94 24.58 -31.93
C ILE A 4 63.95 24.77 -33.09
N ASN A 5 63.80 23.72 -33.91
CA ASN A 5 62.83 23.65 -35.02
C ASN A 5 61.43 23.46 -34.43
N TYR A 6 60.51 24.32 -34.85
CA TYR A 6 59.08 24.11 -34.64
C TYR A 6 58.51 23.23 -35.76
N LEU A 7 58.13 22.04 -35.44
CA LEU A 7 57.33 21.18 -36.33
C LEU A 7 55.88 21.62 -36.26
N ALA A 8 55.36 22.08 -37.38
CA ALA A 8 53.95 22.39 -37.56
C ALA A 8 53.14 21.07 -37.63
N ILE A 9 52.24 20.84 -36.70
CA ILE A 9 51.23 19.79 -36.79
C ILE A 9 49.99 20.42 -37.42
N ALA A 10 49.76 20.06 -38.71
CA ALA A 10 48.51 20.38 -39.38
C ALA A 10 47.43 19.44 -38.88
N VAL A 11 46.43 19.98 -38.16
CA VAL A 11 45.21 19.26 -37.81
C VAL A 11 44.25 19.37 -38.96
N LEU A 12 44.03 18.26 -39.65
CA LEU A 12 42.96 18.13 -40.68
C LEU A 12 41.61 18.18 -39.94
N SER A 13 40.88 19.27 -40.09
CA SER A 13 39.49 19.37 -39.69
C SER A 13 38.64 18.64 -40.72
N ALA A 14 38.29 17.37 -40.47
CA ALA A 14 37.27 16.67 -41.23
C ALA A 14 35.89 17.22 -40.80
N LEU A 15 35.28 18.04 -41.62
CA LEU A 15 33.89 18.43 -41.57
C LEU A 15 33.03 17.18 -41.85
N LEU A 16 32.58 16.52 -40.80
CA LEU A 16 31.45 15.60 -40.85
C LEU A 16 30.17 16.45 -40.91
N MET A 17 29.67 16.67 -42.11
CA MET A 17 28.26 17.06 -42.27
C MET A 17 27.41 15.88 -41.82
N TRP A 18 26.90 15.96 -40.58
CA TRP A 18 25.76 15.17 -40.17
C TRP A 18 24.54 15.78 -40.83
N SER A 19 23.99 15.05 -41.79
CA SER A 19 22.66 15.29 -42.32
C SER A 19 21.70 15.24 -41.09
N VAL A 20 20.98 16.33 -40.92
CA VAL A 20 19.79 16.36 -40.04
C VAL A 20 18.78 15.48 -40.77
N SER A 21 18.84 14.17 -40.50
CA SER A 21 17.75 13.26 -40.80
C SER A 21 16.64 13.58 -39.84
N ASP A 22 15.50 13.91 -40.40
CA ASP A 22 14.24 14.12 -39.72
C ASP A 22 14.05 13.15 -38.56
N PHE A 23 14.07 13.68 -37.33
CA PHE A 23 13.40 13.04 -36.23
C PHE A 23 11.89 13.13 -36.52
N THR A 24 11.42 12.29 -37.44
CA THR A 24 10.02 11.91 -37.41
C THR A 24 9.80 11.29 -36.03
N GLU A 25 9.11 12.03 -35.18
CA GLU A 25 8.50 11.47 -33.98
C GLU A 25 7.88 10.13 -34.38
N LEU A 26 8.44 9.03 -33.88
CA LEU A 26 7.83 7.72 -33.95
C LEU A 26 6.54 7.81 -33.13
N ARG A 27 5.48 8.32 -33.75
CA ARG A 27 4.13 8.11 -33.22
C ARG A 27 3.94 6.61 -33.20
N PRO A 28 3.66 6.00 -32.03
CA PRO A 28 3.38 4.58 -31.97
C PRO A 28 2.28 4.27 -32.97
N ASN A 29 2.52 3.27 -33.79
CA ASN A 29 1.54 2.79 -34.77
C ASN A 29 0.25 2.44 -34.03
N PRO A 30 -0.91 3.04 -34.34
CA PRO A 30 -2.17 2.74 -33.64
C PRO A 30 -2.58 1.26 -33.73
N ALA A 31 -1.97 0.47 -34.62
CA ALA A 31 -2.15 -0.99 -34.71
C ALA A 31 -1.33 -1.79 -33.65
N GLN A 32 -0.45 -1.14 -32.86
CA GLN A 32 0.32 -1.71 -31.75
C GLN A 32 -0.10 -1.18 -30.39
N ALA A 33 -1.22 -0.45 -30.29
CA ALA A 33 -1.83 -0.18 -29.00
C ALA A 33 -2.24 -1.53 -28.41
N GLY A 34 -1.50 -2.03 -27.41
CA GLY A 34 -1.86 -3.22 -26.63
C GLY A 34 -3.30 -3.13 -26.16
N ALA A 35 -3.91 -4.26 -25.83
CA ALA A 35 -5.26 -4.26 -25.25
C ALA A 35 -5.33 -3.23 -24.11
N PRO A 36 -6.39 -2.40 -24.03
CA PRO A 36 -6.45 -1.38 -23.00
C PRO A 36 -6.37 -2.04 -21.61
N THR A 37 -5.40 -1.60 -20.81
CA THR A 37 -5.15 -2.09 -19.47
C THR A 37 -6.04 -1.36 -18.46
N GLU A 38 -6.40 -2.01 -17.35
CA GLU A 38 -7.17 -1.40 -16.27
C GLU A 38 -6.89 -2.15 -14.96
N ILE A 39 -6.58 -1.45 -13.87
CA ILE A 39 -6.54 -2.06 -12.54
C ILE A 39 -7.97 -2.32 -12.09
N ARG A 40 -8.30 -3.58 -11.78
CA ARG A 40 -9.57 -4.03 -11.22
C ARG A 40 -9.28 -4.79 -9.95
N GLY A 41 -8.97 -4.02 -8.91
CA GLY A 41 -8.48 -4.53 -7.65
C GLY A 41 -9.55 -4.69 -6.60
N VAL A 42 -9.25 -5.53 -5.60
CA VAL A 42 -10.05 -5.66 -4.39
C VAL A 42 -9.17 -6.04 -3.22
N TRP A 43 -9.42 -5.43 -2.06
CA TRP A 43 -8.76 -5.81 -0.81
C TRP A 43 -9.45 -7.01 -0.18
N LEU A 44 -8.63 -7.98 0.24
CA LEU A 44 -9.06 -9.14 1.01
C LEU A 44 -8.53 -8.94 2.44
N THR A 45 -9.40 -8.50 3.34
CA THR A 45 -9.05 -8.25 4.73
C THR A 45 -9.39 -9.46 5.61
N ASN A 46 -8.80 -9.52 6.78
CA ASN A 46 -9.17 -10.43 7.87
C ASN A 46 -10.02 -9.74 8.95
N VAL A 47 -10.38 -8.47 8.74
CA VAL A 47 -11.25 -7.67 9.62
C VAL A 47 -12.63 -7.58 8.98
N ASP A 48 -13.67 -7.89 9.76
CA ASP A 48 -15.07 -7.92 9.25
C ASP A 48 -15.29 -8.82 8.02
N SER A 49 -14.40 -9.78 7.78
CA SER A 49 -14.40 -10.69 6.64
C SER A 49 -13.95 -12.08 7.07
N SER A 50 -14.53 -13.10 6.44
CA SER A 50 -14.12 -14.51 6.61
C SER A 50 -13.40 -15.08 5.39
N VAL A 51 -13.12 -14.28 4.39
CA VAL A 51 -12.58 -14.71 3.10
C VAL A 51 -11.24 -15.44 3.23
N LEU A 52 -10.41 -15.01 4.18
CA LEU A 52 -9.10 -15.61 4.44
C LEU A 52 -9.14 -16.77 5.46
N PHE A 53 -10.32 -17.20 5.93
CA PHE A 53 -10.45 -18.17 7.04
C PHE A 53 -10.30 -19.64 6.60
N SER A 54 -10.53 -19.94 5.33
CA SER A 54 -10.38 -21.30 4.82
C SER A 54 -9.97 -21.32 3.36
N ASP A 55 -9.34 -22.41 2.93
CA ASP A 55 -8.98 -22.61 1.52
C ASP A 55 -10.21 -22.66 0.64
N GLN A 56 -11.32 -23.20 1.14
CA GLN A 56 -12.59 -23.20 0.42
C GLN A 56 -13.12 -21.77 0.19
N ALA A 57 -13.05 -20.91 1.20
CA ALA A 57 -13.47 -19.51 1.08
C ALA A 57 -12.56 -18.76 0.11
N VAL A 58 -11.23 -18.93 0.20
CA VAL A 58 -10.26 -18.35 -0.74
C VAL A 58 -10.56 -18.82 -2.17
N THR A 59 -10.72 -20.12 -2.38
CA THR A 59 -11.01 -20.69 -3.71
C THR A 59 -12.28 -20.10 -4.32
N ALA A 60 -13.36 -20.06 -3.54
CA ALA A 60 -14.65 -19.51 -3.99
C ALA A 60 -14.54 -18.01 -4.31
N THR A 61 -13.80 -17.26 -3.47
CA THR A 61 -13.56 -15.82 -3.67
C THR A 61 -12.78 -15.55 -4.95
N LEU A 62 -11.64 -16.22 -5.13
CA LEU A 62 -10.80 -16.03 -6.31
C LEU A 62 -11.55 -16.42 -7.60
N GLN A 63 -12.34 -17.51 -7.56
CA GLN A 63 -13.18 -17.90 -8.69
C GLN A 63 -14.23 -16.82 -8.99
N GLN A 64 -14.94 -16.33 -7.98
CA GLN A 64 -15.94 -15.28 -8.16
C GLN A 64 -15.33 -14.00 -8.74
N LEU A 65 -14.15 -13.59 -8.28
CA LEU A 65 -13.44 -12.43 -8.79
C LEU A 65 -13.03 -12.60 -10.26
N ALA A 66 -12.44 -13.75 -10.60
CA ALA A 66 -12.04 -14.06 -11.97
C ALA A 66 -13.24 -14.08 -12.93
N ASP A 67 -14.37 -14.71 -12.52
CA ASP A 67 -15.62 -14.74 -13.30
C ASP A 67 -16.23 -13.34 -13.53
N ARG A 68 -15.83 -12.34 -12.75
CA ARG A 68 -16.24 -10.94 -12.85
C ARG A 68 -15.16 -10.04 -13.43
N HIS A 69 -14.10 -10.64 -14.00
CA HIS A 69 -12.99 -9.95 -14.66
C HIS A 69 -12.24 -8.96 -13.75
N PHE A 70 -12.16 -9.24 -12.45
CA PHE A 70 -11.11 -8.65 -11.61
C PHE A 70 -9.75 -9.21 -12.05
N ASN A 71 -8.68 -8.49 -11.76
CA ASN A 71 -7.33 -8.89 -12.15
C ASN A 71 -6.28 -8.67 -11.06
N THR A 72 -6.65 -8.13 -9.91
CA THR A 72 -5.72 -7.87 -8.81
C THR A 72 -6.39 -8.10 -7.46
N VAL A 73 -5.71 -8.81 -6.58
CA VAL A 73 -6.10 -8.94 -5.18
C VAL A 73 -5.01 -8.39 -4.26
N TYR A 74 -5.43 -7.70 -3.21
CA TYR A 74 -4.56 -7.17 -2.16
C TYR A 74 -4.89 -7.88 -0.84
N PRO A 75 -4.36 -9.10 -0.61
CA PRO A 75 -4.62 -9.83 0.63
C PRO A 75 -3.85 -9.22 1.79
N ALA A 76 -4.51 -9.04 2.94
CA ALA A 76 -3.83 -8.67 4.18
C ALA A 76 -2.85 -9.77 4.58
N VAL A 77 -1.60 -9.40 4.87
CA VAL A 77 -0.54 -10.33 5.31
C VAL A 77 0.11 -9.92 6.62
N TRP A 78 0.03 -8.63 6.97
CA TRP A 78 0.43 -8.05 8.24
C TRP A 78 -0.73 -7.21 8.78
N SER A 79 -1.41 -7.73 9.78
CA SER A 79 -2.60 -7.10 10.35
C SER A 79 -2.73 -7.46 11.83
N TRP A 80 -3.26 -6.57 12.64
CA TRP A 80 -3.44 -6.74 14.09
C TRP A 80 -2.17 -7.09 14.88
N GLY A 81 -0.99 -6.83 14.32
CA GLY A 81 0.29 -7.10 14.97
C GLY A 81 0.76 -8.54 14.83
N TYR A 82 0.32 -9.25 13.78
CA TYR A 82 0.84 -10.54 13.38
C TYR A 82 0.74 -10.78 11.87
N THR A 83 1.48 -11.79 11.41
CA THR A 83 1.45 -12.23 10.01
C THR A 83 0.28 -13.20 9.77
N LEU A 84 -0.26 -13.21 8.56
CA LEU A 84 -1.26 -14.16 8.09
C LEU A 84 -0.62 -15.26 7.23
N TYR A 85 0.67 -15.46 7.39
CA TYR A 85 1.49 -16.53 6.80
C TYR A 85 2.54 -16.97 7.81
N PRO A 86 3.05 -18.22 7.74
CA PRO A 86 4.12 -18.69 8.63
C PRO A 86 5.38 -17.85 8.42
N SER A 87 5.86 -17.20 9.48
CA SER A 87 7.04 -16.33 9.47
C SER A 87 7.98 -16.67 10.61
N GLN A 88 9.24 -16.95 10.29
CA GLN A 88 10.28 -17.15 11.29
C GLN A 88 10.69 -15.84 11.94
N VAL A 89 10.63 -14.74 11.23
CA VAL A 89 10.86 -13.38 11.75
C VAL A 89 9.80 -13.04 12.80
N ALA A 90 8.54 -13.33 12.51
CA ALA A 90 7.43 -13.18 13.47
C ALA A 90 7.63 -14.07 14.70
N GLU A 91 8.02 -15.33 14.53
CA GLU A 91 8.28 -16.25 15.64
C GLU A 91 9.36 -15.72 16.60
N GLN A 92 10.46 -15.20 16.05
CA GLN A 92 11.53 -14.63 16.86
C GLN A 92 11.09 -13.39 17.66
N ALA A 93 10.32 -12.49 17.05
CA ALA A 93 9.87 -11.26 17.68
C ALA A 93 8.68 -11.47 18.62
N MET A 94 7.73 -12.31 18.24
CA MET A 94 6.43 -12.45 18.92
C MET A 94 6.27 -13.78 19.66
N GLY A 95 7.03 -14.83 19.28
CA GLY A 95 6.94 -16.17 19.86
C GLY A 95 5.92 -17.10 19.19
N TYR A 96 5.42 -16.71 18.00
CA TYR A 96 4.56 -17.53 17.13
C TYR A 96 4.76 -17.11 15.68
N GLN A 97 4.62 -18.07 14.75
CA GLN A 97 4.92 -17.87 13.34
C GLN A 97 3.83 -17.10 12.59
N GLN A 98 2.59 -17.30 12.97
CA GLN A 98 1.44 -16.62 12.36
C GLN A 98 0.33 -16.43 13.37
N GLY A 99 -0.49 -15.39 13.17
CA GLY A 99 -1.62 -15.13 14.02
C GLY A 99 -2.84 -15.94 13.64
N LEU A 100 -3.69 -16.14 14.63
CA LEU A 100 -5.07 -16.51 14.43
C LEU A 100 -5.90 -15.23 14.21
N TYR A 101 -7.09 -15.37 13.68
CA TYR A 101 -7.92 -14.22 13.31
C TYR A 101 -8.26 -13.31 14.49
N PRO A 102 -8.04 -11.99 14.38
CA PRO A 102 -8.34 -11.05 15.45
C PRO A 102 -9.82 -11.02 15.84
N ASP A 103 -10.70 -11.15 14.86
CA ASP A 103 -12.15 -11.11 15.10
C ASP A 103 -12.72 -12.37 15.75
N LEU A 104 -11.95 -13.46 15.85
CA LEU A 104 -12.40 -14.64 16.58
C LEU A 104 -12.54 -14.37 18.08
N GLU A 105 -11.79 -13.43 18.64
CA GLU A 105 -11.97 -13.03 20.04
C GLU A 105 -13.27 -12.24 20.26
N GLU A 106 -13.69 -11.42 19.28
CA GLU A 106 -14.96 -10.69 19.33
C GLU A 106 -16.18 -11.55 18.99
N GLN A 107 -15.98 -12.57 18.13
CA GLN A 107 -17.04 -13.49 17.69
C GLN A 107 -17.16 -14.75 18.53
N GLY A 108 -16.31 -14.93 19.54
CA GLY A 108 -16.13 -16.14 20.30
C GLY A 108 -15.21 -17.13 19.57
N ARG A 109 -14.19 -17.61 20.28
CA ARG A 109 -13.21 -18.57 19.75
C ARG A 109 -13.94 -19.78 19.18
N ASN A 110 -13.65 -20.09 17.92
CA ASN A 110 -14.14 -21.29 17.26
C ASN A 110 -12.97 -22.27 17.14
N GLU A 111 -12.91 -23.24 18.06
CA GLU A 111 -11.85 -24.26 18.11
C GLU A 111 -11.68 -25.01 16.79
N ALA A 112 -12.77 -25.17 16.01
CA ALA A 112 -12.71 -25.81 14.70
C ALA A 112 -12.01 -24.92 13.65
N LEU A 113 -12.17 -23.61 13.72
CA LEU A 113 -11.45 -22.66 12.86
C LEU A 113 -9.99 -22.53 13.29
N GLU A 114 -9.71 -22.50 14.60
CA GLU A 114 -8.34 -22.53 15.13
C GLU A 114 -7.60 -23.79 14.67
N ALA A 115 -8.24 -24.95 14.78
CA ALA A 115 -7.69 -26.23 14.32
C ALA A 115 -7.52 -26.28 12.80
N ALA A 116 -8.44 -25.68 12.05
CA ALA A 116 -8.35 -25.63 10.58
C ALA A 116 -7.27 -24.67 10.08
N GLN A 117 -6.87 -23.71 10.90
CA GLN A 117 -5.78 -22.78 10.57
C GLN A 117 -4.40 -23.34 10.90
N GLY A 118 -4.25 -24.16 11.91
CA GLY A 118 -3.03 -24.87 12.36
C GLY A 118 -1.75 -24.50 11.63
N ASP A 119 -1.20 -25.45 10.87
CA ASP A 119 0.01 -25.27 10.06
C ASP A 119 -0.28 -24.76 8.63
N ARG A 120 -1.47 -24.17 8.39
CA ARG A 120 -1.87 -23.72 7.06
C ARG A 120 -1.06 -22.50 6.62
N ASP A 121 -0.41 -22.62 5.47
CA ASP A 121 0.16 -21.45 4.78
C ASP A 121 -0.91 -20.83 3.86
N LEU A 122 -1.62 -19.84 4.41
CA LEU A 122 -2.67 -19.12 3.69
C LEU A 122 -2.14 -18.48 2.38
N LEU A 123 -0.99 -17.82 2.46
CA LEU A 123 -0.48 -17.01 1.35
C LEU A 123 0.00 -17.90 0.21
N LEU A 124 0.65 -19.01 0.50
CA LEU A 124 1.10 -19.95 -0.53
C LEU A 124 -0.06 -20.47 -1.37
N GLY A 125 -1.12 -20.93 -0.71
CA GLY A 125 -2.32 -21.45 -1.38
C GLY A 125 -3.07 -20.38 -2.16
N LEU A 126 -3.14 -19.14 -1.63
CA LEU A 126 -3.80 -18.01 -2.28
C LEU A 126 -3.05 -17.59 -3.54
N VAL A 127 -1.72 -17.43 -3.48
CA VAL A 127 -0.89 -17.04 -4.63
C VAL A 127 -1.04 -18.03 -5.77
N ALA A 128 -0.87 -19.33 -5.50
CA ALA A 128 -1.00 -20.36 -6.51
C ALA A 128 -2.37 -20.32 -7.21
N GLN A 129 -3.45 -20.28 -6.43
CA GLN A 129 -4.81 -20.28 -6.96
C GLN A 129 -5.18 -18.98 -7.70
N ALA A 130 -4.64 -17.83 -7.27
CA ALA A 130 -4.85 -16.55 -7.94
C ALA A 130 -4.17 -16.52 -9.30
N HIS A 131 -2.91 -16.98 -9.40
CA HIS A 131 -2.17 -17.04 -10.65
C HIS A 131 -2.81 -18.01 -11.67
N GLU A 132 -3.34 -19.15 -11.22
CA GLU A 132 -4.12 -20.06 -12.08
C GLU A 132 -5.34 -19.38 -12.73
N ARG A 133 -5.83 -18.29 -12.12
CA ARG A 133 -6.97 -17.50 -12.56
C ARG A 133 -6.59 -16.14 -13.17
N HIS A 134 -5.31 -15.94 -13.45
CA HIS A 134 -4.77 -14.69 -13.98
C HIS A 134 -5.04 -13.46 -13.10
N LEU A 135 -5.07 -13.66 -11.78
CA LEU A 135 -5.16 -12.59 -10.81
C LEU A 135 -3.76 -12.28 -10.26
N SER A 136 -3.32 -11.03 -10.33
CA SER A 136 -2.11 -10.58 -9.64
C SER A 136 -2.33 -10.52 -8.13
N VAL A 137 -1.31 -10.91 -7.36
CA VAL A 137 -1.33 -10.91 -5.91
C VAL A 137 -0.34 -9.89 -5.38
N ILE A 138 -0.84 -8.86 -4.74
CA ILE A 138 -0.02 -7.80 -4.10
C ILE A 138 -0.33 -7.82 -2.60
N PRO A 139 0.45 -8.56 -1.79
CA PRO A 139 0.28 -8.60 -0.34
C PRO A 139 0.19 -7.21 0.28
N TRP A 140 -0.75 -7.03 1.19
CA TRP A 140 -1.05 -5.77 1.84
C TRP A 140 -0.66 -5.80 3.32
N PHE A 141 0.24 -4.88 3.69
CA PHE A 141 0.62 -4.61 5.08
C PHE A 141 -0.38 -3.61 5.67
N GLU A 142 -1.58 -4.10 6.00
CA GLU A 142 -2.73 -3.30 6.46
C GLU A 142 -2.38 -2.47 7.71
N PHE A 143 -1.73 -3.07 8.69
CA PHE A 143 -1.44 -2.38 9.94
C PHE A 143 -0.14 -1.55 9.92
N GLY A 144 0.71 -1.68 8.90
CA GLY A 144 1.94 -0.89 8.82
C GLY A 144 2.70 -0.88 10.16
N PHE A 145 2.75 0.29 10.82
CA PHE A 145 3.35 0.46 12.14
C PHE A 145 2.32 0.42 13.30
N MET A 146 1.03 0.34 13.00
CA MET A 146 -0.02 0.28 14.02
C MET A 146 -0.10 -1.11 14.65
N LEU A 147 -0.43 -1.17 15.93
CA LEU A 147 -0.70 -2.42 16.66
C LEU A 147 -1.91 -2.25 17.59
N PRO A 148 -2.66 -3.32 17.88
CA PRO A 148 -3.51 -3.34 19.07
C PRO A 148 -2.69 -3.04 20.32
N ALA A 149 -3.28 -2.30 21.27
CA ALA A 149 -2.58 -1.93 22.50
C ALA A 149 -2.18 -3.13 23.38
N ASN A 150 -2.83 -4.26 23.19
CA ASN A 150 -2.58 -5.52 23.88
C ASN A 150 -1.82 -6.55 23.02
N ALA A 151 -1.31 -6.16 21.86
CA ALA A 151 -0.56 -7.07 20.98
C ALA A 151 0.67 -7.65 21.72
N PRO A 152 0.97 -8.96 21.56
CA PRO A 152 2.17 -9.57 22.14
C PRO A 152 3.47 -8.87 21.75
N LEU A 153 3.58 -8.41 20.52
CA LEU A 153 4.74 -7.64 20.05
C LEU A 153 4.92 -6.34 20.89
N ALA A 154 3.83 -5.61 21.12
CA ALA A 154 3.86 -4.39 21.94
C ALA A 154 4.20 -4.65 23.42
N GLN A 155 3.84 -5.82 23.93
CA GLN A 155 4.14 -6.23 25.31
C GLN A 155 5.59 -6.68 25.47
N ARG A 156 6.13 -7.39 24.47
CA ARG A 156 7.51 -7.90 24.48
C ARG A 156 8.54 -6.79 24.20
N HIS A 157 8.19 -5.84 23.35
CA HIS A 157 9.04 -4.76 22.90
C HIS A 157 8.43 -3.37 23.20
N PRO A 158 8.24 -3.02 24.50
CA PRO A 158 7.67 -1.74 24.87
C PRO A 158 8.57 -0.54 24.48
N ASP A 159 9.86 -0.78 24.27
CA ASP A 159 10.87 0.17 23.80
C ASP A 159 10.74 0.47 22.30
N TRP A 160 10.11 -0.42 21.53
CA TRP A 160 9.80 -0.19 20.12
C TRP A 160 8.65 0.78 19.91
N LEU A 161 7.88 1.10 20.97
CA LEU A 161 6.70 1.94 20.85
C LEU A 161 7.04 3.43 20.94
N THR A 162 6.53 4.19 20.00
CA THR A 162 6.55 5.65 20.08
C THR A 162 5.42 6.18 20.98
N GLN A 163 5.44 7.47 21.27
CA GLN A 163 4.46 8.10 22.14
C GLN A 163 4.14 9.54 21.72
N LYS A 164 2.99 10.02 22.16
CA LYS A 164 2.63 11.44 22.20
C LYS A 164 3.31 12.12 23.39
N GLN A 165 3.21 13.42 23.47
CA GLN A 165 3.54 14.14 24.69
C GLN A 165 2.65 13.68 25.87
N GLY A 166 3.21 13.64 27.05
CA GLY A 166 2.50 13.30 28.28
C GLY A 166 3.05 12.08 29.00
N ALA A 167 2.36 11.68 30.06
CA ALA A 167 2.79 10.59 30.92
C ALA A 167 2.33 9.22 30.36
N LEU A 168 3.20 8.21 30.54
CA LEU A 168 2.87 6.83 30.27
C LEU A 168 1.83 6.31 31.28
N PRO A 169 0.99 5.32 30.88
CA PRO A 169 0.91 4.67 29.56
C PRO A 169 0.03 5.42 28.55
N VAL A 170 -0.67 6.48 28.93
CA VAL A 170 -1.65 7.17 28.07
C VAL A 170 -0.98 7.79 26.85
N ALA A 171 0.24 8.29 26.99
CA ALA A 171 0.99 8.88 25.88
C ALA A 171 1.20 7.92 24.70
N ARG A 172 1.25 6.60 24.92
CA ARG A 172 1.40 5.59 23.86
C ARG A 172 0.09 5.23 23.17
N ARG A 173 -1.06 5.56 23.74
CA ARG A 173 -2.37 5.14 23.22
C ARG A 173 -2.89 6.08 22.13
N TYR A 174 -3.38 5.48 21.06
CA TYR A 174 -4.18 6.08 20.02
C TYR A 174 -5.55 5.43 19.99
N GLN A 175 -6.60 6.17 19.72
CA GLN A 175 -7.96 5.62 19.64
C GLN A 175 -8.38 5.60 18.16
N GLU A 176 -8.57 4.39 17.63
CA GLU A 176 -9.12 4.16 16.30
C GLU A 176 -10.53 3.59 16.47
N GLY A 177 -11.55 4.40 16.21
CA GLY A 177 -12.92 3.99 16.51
C GLY A 177 -13.10 3.59 17.97
N ARG A 178 -13.41 2.32 18.23
CA ARG A 178 -13.52 1.74 19.58
C ARG A 178 -12.26 1.01 20.05
N HIS A 179 -11.25 0.87 19.19
CA HIS A 179 -10.08 0.05 19.45
C HIS A 179 -8.90 0.89 19.97
N PRO A 180 -8.32 0.55 21.13
CA PRO A 180 -7.09 1.17 21.61
C PRO A 180 -5.90 0.63 20.81
N ARG A 181 -5.14 1.54 20.18
CA ARG A 181 -3.95 1.27 19.37
C ARG A 181 -2.69 1.80 20.04
N VAL A 182 -1.57 1.23 19.65
CA VAL A 182 -0.22 1.76 19.86
C VAL A 182 0.52 1.77 18.55
N TRP A 183 1.66 2.46 18.49
CA TRP A 183 2.41 2.61 17.25
C TRP A 183 3.85 2.18 17.46
N LEU A 184 4.34 1.29 16.61
CA LEU A 184 5.76 1.03 16.47
C LEU A 184 6.46 2.29 16.02
N ASN A 185 7.65 2.57 16.55
CA ASN A 185 8.41 3.74 16.18
C ASN A 185 9.12 3.52 14.83
N PRO A 186 8.68 4.17 13.73
CA PRO A 186 9.30 3.96 12.42
C PRO A 186 10.74 4.45 12.33
N PHE A 187 11.22 5.14 13.37
CA PHE A 187 12.60 5.67 13.44
C PHE A 187 13.52 4.75 14.25
N HIS A 188 12.98 3.78 14.97
CA HIS A 188 13.74 2.85 15.79
C HIS A 188 14.39 1.78 14.91
N PRO A 189 15.73 1.57 14.99
CA PRO A 189 16.43 0.67 14.08
C PRO A 189 15.97 -0.78 14.18
N GLU A 190 15.60 -1.26 15.35
CA GLU A 190 15.10 -2.63 15.52
C GLU A 190 13.69 -2.80 14.92
N VAL A 191 12.85 -1.75 14.97
CA VAL A 191 11.55 -1.75 14.28
C VAL A 191 11.74 -1.78 12.78
N GLN A 192 12.66 -0.96 12.27
CA GLN A 192 13.00 -0.95 10.84
C GLN A 192 13.52 -2.32 10.40
N ALA A 193 14.48 -2.91 11.14
CA ALA A 193 15.01 -4.23 10.86
C ALA A 193 13.88 -5.30 10.85
N PHE A 194 13.02 -5.32 11.86
CA PHE A 194 11.91 -6.24 11.95
C PHE A 194 10.97 -6.17 10.73
N ILE A 195 10.57 -4.96 10.31
CA ILE A 195 9.69 -4.78 9.14
C ILE A 195 10.41 -5.16 7.84
N LEU A 196 11.69 -4.80 7.69
CA LEU A 196 12.49 -5.17 6.51
C LEU A 196 12.69 -6.68 6.42
N ASP A 197 12.92 -7.35 7.54
CA ASP A 197 13.10 -8.81 7.59
C ASP A 197 11.79 -9.54 7.25
N LEU A 198 10.63 -9.06 7.75
CA LEU A 198 9.32 -9.58 7.33
C LEU A 198 9.10 -9.44 5.83
N ILE A 199 9.44 -8.29 5.26
CA ILE A 199 9.31 -8.04 3.82
C ILE A 199 10.27 -8.94 3.03
N ALA A 200 11.52 -9.05 3.45
CA ALA A 200 12.51 -9.90 2.80
C ALA A 200 12.08 -11.37 2.79
N GLU A 201 11.60 -11.87 3.93
CA GLU A 201 11.09 -13.24 4.07
C GLU A 201 9.88 -13.49 3.16
N LEU A 202 8.91 -12.57 3.14
CA LEU A 202 7.74 -12.65 2.26
C LEU A 202 8.13 -12.67 0.79
N MET A 203 8.95 -11.72 0.37
CA MET A 203 9.37 -11.59 -1.03
C MET A 203 10.26 -12.76 -1.50
N ALA A 204 11.01 -13.40 -0.59
CA ALA A 204 11.83 -14.56 -0.91
C ALA A 204 11.01 -15.85 -1.04
N ASN A 205 10.01 -16.04 -0.17
CA ASN A 205 9.31 -17.32 -0.03
C ASN A 205 8.06 -17.43 -0.92
N TYR A 206 7.47 -16.31 -1.36
CA TYR A 206 6.21 -16.33 -2.12
C TYR A 206 6.37 -15.68 -3.50
N ASP A 207 5.72 -16.26 -4.50
CA ASP A 207 5.71 -15.75 -5.87
C ASP A 207 4.68 -14.63 -6.05
N VAL A 208 4.85 -13.54 -5.30
CA VAL A 208 3.96 -12.38 -5.31
C VAL A 208 4.34 -11.36 -6.38
N ASP A 209 3.35 -10.61 -6.90
CA ASP A 209 3.54 -9.62 -7.96
C ASP A 209 3.94 -8.24 -7.42
N GLY A 210 3.89 -8.05 -6.12
CA GLY A 210 4.22 -6.78 -5.49
C GLY A 210 4.09 -6.79 -3.97
N LEU A 211 4.09 -5.59 -3.41
CA LEU A 211 3.83 -5.32 -2.00
C LEU A 211 3.06 -4.02 -1.90
N GLN A 212 2.06 -3.94 -1.02
CA GLN A 212 1.32 -2.71 -0.80
C GLN A 212 1.33 -2.29 0.67
N PHE A 213 1.51 -1.00 0.89
CA PHE A 213 1.21 -0.32 2.15
C PHE A 213 0.00 0.61 1.98
N ASP A 214 -0.67 0.91 3.09
CA ASP A 214 -1.76 1.87 3.13
C ASP A 214 -1.44 3.09 4.02
N ASP A 215 -2.46 3.73 4.57
CA ASP A 215 -2.33 4.90 5.43
C ASP A 215 -1.77 4.59 6.84
N HIS A 216 -1.57 3.32 7.20
CA HIS A 216 -0.89 2.92 8.44
C HIS A 216 0.63 2.75 8.30
N PHE A 217 1.19 2.75 7.09
CA PHE A 217 2.63 2.95 6.89
C PHE A 217 2.97 4.43 7.08
N ALA A 218 2.84 4.87 8.31
CA ALA A 218 2.72 6.27 8.69
C ALA A 218 3.02 6.45 10.17
N LEU A 219 3.13 7.71 10.58
CA LEU A 219 3.14 8.08 11.99
C LEU A 219 2.08 9.16 12.23
N PRO A 220 1.04 8.90 13.03
CA PRO A 220 0.10 9.95 13.38
C PRO A 220 0.83 11.18 13.95
N VAL A 221 0.48 12.35 13.47
CA VAL A 221 1.24 13.60 13.72
C VAL A 221 1.49 13.90 15.20
N ALA A 222 0.63 13.42 16.09
CA ALA A 222 0.76 13.58 17.54
C ALA A 222 1.91 12.76 18.16
N PHE A 223 2.45 11.75 17.45
CA PHE A 223 3.50 10.87 17.94
C PHE A 223 4.92 11.34 17.58
N GLY A 224 5.94 10.63 18.08
CA GLY A 224 7.35 10.94 17.88
C GLY A 224 7.96 11.66 19.10
N TYR A 225 7.29 11.67 20.24
CA TYR A 225 7.79 12.29 21.48
C TYR A 225 8.36 11.29 22.47
N ASP A 226 8.71 10.10 22.01
CA ASP A 226 9.47 9.13 22.80
C ASP A 226 10.94 9.56 22.93
N PRO A 227 11.65 9.08 23.99
CA PRO A 227 13.03 9.49 24.25
C PRO A 227 13.99 9.21 23.10
N TYR A 228 13.80 8.08 22.37
CA TYR A 228 14.65 7.74 21.24
C TYR A 228 14.52 8.78 20.12
N THR A 229 13.29 9.06 19.69
CA THR A 229 13.02 10.02 18.61
C THR A 229 13.46 11.43 18.95
N ILE A 230 13.24 11.88 20.22
CA ILE A 230 13.72 13.18 20.68
C ILE A 230 15.25 13.27 20.62
N ASN A 231 15.96 12.21 21.03
CA ASN A 231 17.41 12.18 20.98
C ASN A 231 17.94 12.18 19.54
N LEU A 232 17.30 11.42 18.64
CA LEU A 232 17.65 11.39 17.22
C LEU A 232 17.48 12.79 16.59
N TYR A 233 16.39 13.47 16.88
CA TYR A 233 16.15 14.85 16.43
C TYR A 233 17.23 15.80 16.98
N ARG A 234 17.54 15.74 18.27
CA ARG A 234 18.60 16.58 18.90
C ARG A 234 19.96 16.39 18.25
N GLN A 235 20.33 15.16 17.94
CA GLN A 235 21.60 14.87 17.24
C GLN A 235 21.64 15.56 15.87
N ALA A 236 20.54 15.56 15.13
CA ALA A 236 20.45 16.19 13.83
C ALA A 236 20.35 17.74 13.90
N HIS A 237 19.98 18.31 15.06
CA HIS A 237 19.69 19.74 15.22
C HIS A 237 20.56 20.43 16.29
N GLY A 238 21.81 19.98 16.48
CA GLY A 238 22.77 20.64 17.37
C GLY A 238 22.34 20.71 18.84
N GLY A 239 21.59 19.69 19.30
CA GLY A 239 21.10 19.58 20.68
C GLY A 239 19.73 20.22 20.93
N GLN A 240 19.13 20.86 19.93
CA GLN A 240 17.80 21.49 20.07
C GLN A 240 16.69 20.42 20.14
N SER A 241 15.76 20.62 21.07
CA SER A 241 14.58 19.75 21.19
C SER A 241 13.55 20.08 20.11
N PRO A 242 12.76 19.07 19.66
CA PRO A 242 11.65 19.34 18.75
C PRO A 242 10.61 20.28 19.39
N SER A 243 9.83 20.92 18.54
CA SER A 243 8.68 21.71 18.96
C SER A 243 7.67 20.88 19.76
N THR A 244 7.04 21.51 20.76
CA THR A 244 5.91 20.90 21.46
C THR A 244 4.60 20.96 20.66
N ASN A 245 4.56 21.73 19.57
CA ASN A 245 3.47 21.68 18.61
C ASN A 245 3.69 20.54 17.62
N PRO A 246 2.85 19.50 17.60
CA PRO A 246 3.04 18.35 16.68
C PRO A 246 2.89 18.73 15.21
N TYR A 247 2.24 19.86 14.91
CA TYR A 247 2.09 20.41 13.55
C TYR A 247 3.16 21.48 13.20
N ASP A 248 4.19 21.64 14.01
CA ASP A 248 5.32 22.50 13.67
C ASP A 248 5.93 22.06 12.32
N ALA A 249 6.22 23.02 11.45
CA ALA A 249 6.62 22.73 10.08
C ALA A 249 7.95 21.98 9.98
N GLU A 250 8.95 22.37 10.83
CA GLU A 250 10.24 21.69 10.86
C GLU A 250 10.12 20.28 11.43
N TRP A 251 9.43 20.14 12.56
CA TRP A 251 9.21 18.86 13.21
C TRP A 251 8.43 17.90 12.34
N THR A 252 7.40 18.37 11.62
CA THR A 252 6.61 17.59 10.66
C THR A 252 7.48 17.13 9.49
N ARG A 253 8.23 18.06 8.87
CA ARG A 253 9.11 17.78 7.74
C ARG A 253 10.19 16.75 8.09
N TRP A 254 10.84 16.90 9.26
CA TRP A 254 11.88 15.98 9.68
C TRP A 254 11.35 14.57 9.90
N ARG A 255 10.21 14.40 10.59
CA ARG A 255 9.61 13.07 10.80
C ARG A 255 9.16 12.44 9.49
N ALA A 256 8.54 13.18 8.59
CA ALA A 256 8.14 12.69 7.27
C ALA A 256 9.34 12.27 6.42
N ALA A 257 10.47 12.99 6.51
CA ALA A 257 11.71 12.61 5.84
C ALA A 257 12.25 11.28 6.36
N GLN A 258 12.22 11.02 7.68
CA GLN A 258 12.64 9.74 8.25
C GLN A 258 11.80 8.56 7.75
N ILE A 259 10.47 8.75 7.56
CA ILE A 259 9.60 7.72 6.96
C ILE A 259 9.97 7.52 5.48
N THR A 260 10.28 8.59 4.77
CA THR A 260 10.74 8.52 3.37
C THR A 260 12.04 7.74 3.24
N ASP A 261 13.02 7.97 4.12
CA ASP A 261 14.29 7.25 4.15
C ASP A 261 14.10 5.76 4.46
N PHE A 262 13.14 5.44 5.32
CA PHE A 262 12.78 4.05 5.58
C PHE A 262 12.11 3.40 4.37
N LEU A 263 11.25 4.10 3.66
CA LEU A 263 10.62 3.57 2.42
C LEU A 263 11.67 3.30 1.32
N ASP A 264 12.74 4.10 1.20
CA ASP A 264 13.88 3.77 0.32
C ASP A 264 14.48 2.42 0.67
N SER A 265 14.65 2.15 1.97
CA SER A 265 15.15 0.85 2.43
C SER A 265 14.20 -0.30 2.08
N VAL A 266 12.90 -0.10 2.24
CA VAL A 266 11.86 -1.06 1.81
C VAL A 266 11.94 -1.30 0.29
N PHE A 267 11.99 -0.25 -0.51
CA PHE A 267 12.09 -0.34 -1.96
C PHE A 267 13.30 -1.17 -2.38
N ARG A 268 14.47 -0.93 -1.78
CA ARG A 268 15.70 -1.70 -2.06
C ARG A 268 15.55 -3.17 -1.71
N VAL A 269 14.94 -3.50 -0.57
CA VAL A 269 14.70 -4.89 -0.16
C VAL A 269 13.77 -5.59 -1.15
N VAL A 270 12.65 -4.97 -1.50
CA VAL A 270 11.70 -5.52 -2.48
C VAL A 270 12.39 -5.78 -3.82
N LYS A 271 13.11 -4.79 -4.35
CA LYS A 271 13.78 -4.91 -5.66
C LYS A 271 14.98 -5.87 -5.66
N ALA A 272 15.66 -6.02 -4.54
CA ALA A 272 16.73 -7.01 -4.42
C ALA A 272 16.21 -8.45 -4.47
N GLN A 273 15.04 -8.71 -3.88
CA GLN A 273 14.42 -10.03 -3.87
C GLN A 273 13.65 -10.31 -5.18
N ARG A 274 12.86 -9.33 -5.64
CA ARG A 274 12.01 -9.45 -6.82
C ARG A 274 12.05 -8.15 -7.64
N PRO A 275 12.95 -8.04 -8.63
CA PRO A 275 13.12 -6.80 -9.41
C PRO A 275 11.85 -6.30 -10.10
N ASN A 276 10.97 -7.23 -10.49
CA ASN A 276 9.71 -6.93 -11.20
C ASN A 276 8.50 -6.73 -10.27
N ALA A 277 8.64 -6.97 -8.97
CA ALA A 277 7.54 -6.79 -8.03
C ALA A 277 7.22 -5.30 -7.85
N VAL A 278 5.94 -4.96 -7.88
CA VAL A 278 5.45 -3.59 -7.76
C VAL A 278 5.43 -3.13 -6.31
N LEU A 279 6.07 -2.01 -5.98
CA LEU A 279 5.83 -1.36 -4.69
C LEU A 279 4.66 -0.37 -4.82
N SER A 280 3.53 -0.78 -4.26
CA SER A 280 2.25 -0.07 -4.28
C SER A 280 2.00 0.64 -2.95
N VAL A 281 1.33 1.79 -2.99
CA VAL A 281 0.78 2.43 -1.79
C VAL A 281 -0.68 2.82 -1.98
N ALA A 282 -1.47 2.68 -0.91
CA ALA A 282 -2.88 3.06 -0.88
C ALA A 282 -3.14 4.11 0.22
N PRO A 283 -2.65 5.34 0.05
CA PRO A 283 -2.75 6.39 1.04
C PRO A 283 -4.06 7.18 0.92
N ASN A 284 -4.34 8.00 1.93
CA ASN A 284 -5.28 9.10 1.83
C ASN A 284 -4.79 10.20 0.84
N PRO A 285 -5.66 11.13 0.38
CA PRO A 285 -5.24 12.29 -0.41
C PRO A 285 -4.10 13.08 0.26
N ALA A 286 -3.16 13.57 -0.54
CA ALA A 286 -1.84 14.05 -0.12
C ALA A 286 -1.84 15.04 1.06
N ALA A 287 -2.70 16.05 1.01
CA ALA A 287 -2.73 17.08 2.05
C ALA A 287 -3.13 16.51 3.42
N PHE A 288 -4.08 15.56 3.45
CA PHE A 288 -4.48 14.86 4.67
C PHE A 288 -3.39 13.87 5.11
N ALA A 289 -2.91 13.03 4.21
CA ALA A 289 -1.90 12.03 4.48
C ALA A 289 -0.61 12.64 5.09
N TYR A 290 -0.14 13.74 4.52
CA TYR A 290 1.03 14.44 5.04
C TYR A 290 0.76 15.09 6.40
N ARG A 291 -0.36 15.84 6.53
CA ARG A 291 -0.65 16.63 7.72
C ARG A 291 -0.97 15.78 8.95
N GLU A 292 -1.75 14.71 8.78
CA GLU A 292 -2.25 13.92 9.90
C GLU A 292 -1.39 12.66 10.16
N SER A 293 -0.73 12.14 9.11
CA SER A 293 -0.07 10.83 9.14
C SER A 293 1.39 10.87 8.69
N LEU A 294 1.95 12.05 8.38
CA LEU A 294 3.34 12.24 7.93
C LEU A 294 3.71 11.41 6.69
N GLN A 295 2.72 11.00 5.90
CA GLN A 295 2.91 10.30 4.63
C GLN A 295 3.16 11.30 3.50
N ASP A 296 4.41 11.41 3.06
CA ASP A 296 4.79 12.26 1.92
C ASP A 296 4.84 11.44 0.62
N TRP A 297 3.73 10.79 0.27
CA TRP A 297 3.66 9.96 -0.93
C TRP A 297 3.91 10.73 -2.25
N PRO A 298 3.66 12.04 -2.37
CA PRO A 298 4.11 12.80 -3.53
C PRO A 298 5.63 12.77 -3.67
N ARG A 299 6.35 12.92 -2.57
CA ARG A 299 7.80 12.83 -2.53
C ARG A 299 8.28 11.41 -2.85
N TRP A 300 7.61 10.39 -2.33
CA TRP A 300 7.93 8.99 -2.62
C TRP A 300 7.83 8.66 -4.11
N ARG A 301 6.79 9.19 -4.77
CA ARG A 301 6.64 9.09 -6.22
C ARG A 301 7.76 9.83 -6.97
N GLU A 302 8.10 11.07 -6.56
CA GLU A 302 9.16 11.86 -7.21
C GLU A 302 10.53 11.19 -7.13
N MET A 303 10.78 10.48 -6.03
CA MET A 303 12.02 9.71 -5.83
C MET A 303 11.99 8.33 -6.50
N GLY A 304 10.87 7.92 -7.08
CA GLY A 304 10.71 6.61 -7.71
C GLY A 304 10.66 5.45 -6.74
N TYR A 305 10.31 5.68 -5.48
CA TYR A 305 10.19 4.63 -4.47
C TYR A 305 8.85 3.90 -4.51
N ILE A 306 7.84 4.48 -5.15
CA ILE A 306 6.55 3.83 -5.38
C ILE A 306 6.26 3.76 -6.88
N GLU A 307 5.70 2.64 -7.29
CA GLU A 307 5.47 2.29 -8.69
C GLU A 307 3.98 2.19 -9.01
N GLU A 308 3.14 2.13 -7.99
CA GLU A 308 1.69 2.17 -8.12
C GLU A 308 1.10 2.99 -6.97
N LEU A 309 0.07 3.76 -7.28
CA LEU A 309 -0.72 4.50 -6.30
C LEU A 309 -2.19 4.09 -6.41
N ILE A 310 -2.80 3.67 -5.30
CA ILE A 310 -4.24 3.43 -5.19
C ILE A 310 -4.80 4.42 -4.15
N VAL A 311 -5.04 5.66 -4.55
CA VAL A 311 -5.47 6.69 -3.59
C VAL A 311 -6.87 6.39 -3.04
N GLN A 312 -7.02 6.39 -1.71
CA GLN A 312 -8.30 6.12 -1.02
C GLN A 312 -9.22 7.35 -1.15
N VAL A 313 -10.27 7.22 -1.95
CA VAL A 313 -11.26 8.29 -2.17
C VAL A 313 -12.63 7.79 -1.70
N TYR A 314 -12.78 7.65 -0.40
CA TYR A 314 -14.01 7.17 0.24
C TYR A 314 -14.98 8.34 0.39
N ARG A 315 -15.92 8.47 -0.54
CA ARG A 315 -16.88 9.59 -0.60
C ARG A 315 -18.30 9.07 -0.78
N ASP A 316 -19.21 9.75 -0.15
CA ASP A 316 -20.65 9.45 -0.13
C ASP A 316 -21.43 10.06 -1.29
N SER A 317 -20.77 10.84 -2.14
CA SER A 317 -21.37 11.44 -3.34
C SER A 317 -20.39 11.50 -4.50
N VAL A 318 -20.94 11.47 -5.72
CA VAL A 318 -20.18 11.55 -6.97
C VAL A 318 -19.44 12.89 -7.10
N ASP A 319 -20.06 13.98 -6.64
CA ASP A 319 -19.47 15.30 -6.75
C ASP A 319 -18.26 15.46 -5.81
N ASN A 320 -18.37 14.98 -4.56
CA ASN A 320 -17.25 14.98 -3.62
C ASN A 320 -16.13 14.06 -4.12
N PHE A 321 -16.48 12.90 -4.69
CA PHE A 321 -15.53 11.98 -5.31
C PHE A 321 -14.77 12.64 -6.46
N ARG A 322 -15.48 13.21 -7.43
CA ARG A 322 -14.91 13.92 -8.58
C ARG A 322 -14.05 15.12 -8.15
N ASN A 323 -14.50 15.89 -7.17
CA ASN A 323 -13.75 17.04 -6.66
C ASN A 323 -12.44 16.59 -5.98
N THR A 324 -12.45 15.49 -5.25
CA THR A 324 -11.22 14.92 -4.66
C THR A 324 -10.25 14.48 -5.78
N LEU A 325 -10.73 13.81 -6.82
CA LEU A 325 -9.89 13.38 -7.93
C LEU A 325 -9.32 14.53 -8.77
N ARG A 326 -9.88 15.74 -8.69
CA ARG A 326 -9.31 16.94 -9.32
C ARG A 326 -8.14 17.55 -8.55
N ASP A 327 -7.79 17.00 -7.39
CA ASP A 327 -6.60 17.45 -6.66
C ASP A 327 -5.36 17.39 -7.55
N ARG A 328 -4.60 18.48 -7.58
CA ARG A 328 -3.44 18.62 -8.47
C ARG A 328 -2.39 17.54 -8.23
N THR A 329 -2.20 17.14 -6.98
CA THR A 329 -1.18 16.14 -6.62
C THR A 329 -1.58 14.76 -7.14
N ILE A 330 -2.87 14.41 -7.06
CA ILE A 330 -3.42 13.16 -7.62
C ILE A 330 -3.29 13.15 -9.14
N GLN A 331 -3.62 14.28 -9.80
CA GLN A 331 -3.48 14.42 -11.26
C GLN A 331 -2.01 14.33 -11.72
N GLN A 332 -1.08 14.88 -10.94
CA GLN A 332 0.34 14.73 -11.21
C GLN A 332 0.82 13.28 -11.05
N ALA A 333 0.32 12.54 -10.07
CA ALA A 333 0.65 11.13 -9.90
C ALA A 333 0.18 10.31 -11.10
N GLN A 334 -1.05 10.53 -11.55
CA GLN A 334 -1.64 9.88 -12.71
C GLN A 334 -0.79 10.03 -13.99
N GLY A 335 -0.12 11.16 -14.15
CA GLY A 335 0.76 11.43 -15.30
C GLY A 335 2.13 10.74 -15.23
N HIS A 336 2.50 10.09 -14.10
CA HIS A 336 3.83 9.55 -13.89
C HIS A 336 3.87 8.05 -13.60
N ILE A 337 2.90 7.53 -12.84
CA ILE A 337 2.81 6.13 -12.45
C ILE A 337 1.37 5.65 -12.58
N PRO A 338 1.11 4.35 -12.77
CA PRO A 338 -0.23 3.79 -12.69
C PRO A 338 -0.92 4.24 -11.39
N THR A 339 -1.95 5.06 -11.54
CA THR A 339 -2.71 5.62 -10.43
C THR A 339 -4.16 5.15 -10.52
N GLY A 340 -4.53 4.24 -9.63
CA GLY A 340 -5.88 3.77 -9.42
C GLY A 340 -6.58 4.52 -8.29
N VAL A 341 -7.87 4.29 -8.15
CA VAL A 341 -8.71 4.90 -7.12
C VAL A 341 -9.31 3.83 -6.22
N GLY A 342 -9.06 3.95 -4.93
CA GLY A 342 -9.71 3.17 -3.88
C GLY A 342 -11.14 3.65 -3.67
N ILE A 343 -12.11 2.76 -3.83
CA ILE A 343 -13.54 3.04 -3.67
C ILE A 343 -14.08 2.24 -2.49
N LEU A 344 -14.73 2.93 -1.55
CA LEU A 344 -15.44 2.28 -0.45
C LEU A 344 -16.71 1.62 -0.99
N THR A 345 -16.85 0.31 -0.83
CA THR A 345 -18.06 -0.44 -1.20
C THR A 345 -18.98 -0.72 -0.01
N GLY A 346 -18.50 -0.42 1.18
CA GLY A 346 -19.24 -0.51 2.43
C GLY A 346 -18.33 -0.71 3.64
N LEU A 347 -18.91 -0.63 4.81
CA LEU A 347 -18.36 -1.10 6.07
C LEU A 347 -19.33 -2.14 6.65
N LYS A 348 -18.96 -2.81 7.74
CA LYS A 348 -19.84 -3.77 8.43
C LYS A 348 -21.20 -3.12 8.72
N ASN A 349 -22.27 -3.71 8.19
CA ASN A 349 -23.64 -3.21 8.32
C ASN A 349 -23.92 -1.81 7.71
N GLN A 350 -23.02 -1.28 6.90
CA GLN A 350 -23.18 -0.01 6.21
C GLN A 350 -22.80 -0.15 4.72
N PRO A 351 -23.62 -0.84 3.93
CA PRO A 351 -23.35 -1.01 2.51
C PRO A 351 -23.50 0.30 1.74
N VAL A 352 -22.62 0.52 0.77
CA VAL A 352 -22.74 1.63 -0.19
C VAL A 352 -23.63 1.19 -1.34
N PRO A 353 -24.60 2.01 -1.79
CA PRO A 353 -25.46 1.67 -2.92
C PRO A 353 -24.65 1.38 -4.20
N ILE A 354 -25.00 0.30 -4.91
CA ILE A 354 -24.26 -0.12 -6.12
C ILE A 354 -24.28 0.94 -7.22
N GLY A 355 -25.36 1.71 -7.33
CA GLY A 355 -25.45 2.79 -8.29
C GLY A 355 -24.43 3.91 -8.04
N LEU A 356 -24.07 4.20 -6.76
CA LEU A 356 -23.01 5.15 -6.43
C LEU A 356 -21.64 4.58 -6.82
N ILE A 357 -21.39 3.30 -6.54
CA ILE A 357 -20.14 2.62 -6.92
C ILE A 357 -19.95 2.67 -8.43
N GLN A 358 -20.99 2.33 -9.22
CA GLN A 358 -20.97 2.40 -10.69
C GLN A 358 -20.61 3.81 -11.20
N GLN A 359 -21.22 4.84 -10.63
CA GLN A 359 -20.95 6.23 -11.00
C GLN A 359 -19.50 6.64 -10.64
N GLN A 360 -18.99 6.22 -9.48
CA GLN A 360 -17.60 6.50 -9.08
C GLN A 360 -16.59 5.81 -10.00
N VAL A 361 -16.82 4.54 -10.36
CA VAL A 361 -15.99 3.84 -11.34
C VAL A 361 -16.00 4.56 -12.70
N GLN A 362 -17.19 4.99 -13.16
CA GLN A 362 -17.29 5.73 -14.42
C GLN A 362 -16.52 7.07 -14.36
N VAL A 363 -16.65 7.80 -13.25
CA VAL A 363 -15.87 9.04 -13.06
C VAL A 363 -14.35 8.78 -13.10
N ALA A 364 -13.87 7.73 -12.44
CA ALA A 364 -12.45 7.37 -12.48
C ALA A 364 -11.98 7.08 -13.91
N ARG A 365 -12.76 6.33 -14.69
CA ARG A 365 -12.50 6.05 -16.10
C ARG A 365 -12.51 7.30 -16.98
N ASP A 366 -13.54 8.14 -16.84
CA ASP A 366 -13.70 9.39 -17.61
C ASP A 366 -12.55 10.38 -17.35
N MET A 367 -11.96 10.32 -16.15
CA MET A 367 -10.81 11.13 -15.76
C MET A 367 -9.47 10.46 -16.12
N GLY A 368 -9.46 9.26 -16.72
CA GLY A 368 -8.27 8.59 -17.23
C GLY A 368 -7.41 7.90 -16.17
N PHE A 369 -7.97 7.57 -15.00
CA PHE A 369 -7.24 6.80 -13.99
C PHE A 369 -6.95 5.38 -14.46
N ALA A 370 -5.86 4.80 -13.98
CA ALA A 370 -5.41 3.45 -14.36
C ALA A 370 -6.39 2.33 -13.95
N GLY A 371 -7.39 2.64 -13.14
CA GLY A 371 -8.43 1.72 -12.71
C GLY A 371 -8.92 1.99 -11.30
N VAL A 372 -9.52 0.99 -10.68
CA VAL A 372 -10.11 1.09 -9.34
C VAL A 372 -9.76 -0.13 -8.49
N SER A 373 -9.79 0.06 -7.17
CA SER A 373 -9.76 -1.04 -6.21
C SER A 373 -10.87 -0.86 -5.18
N PHE A 374 -11.58 -1.94 -4.85
CA PHE A 374 -12.71 -1.92 -3.95
C PHE A 374 -12.32 -2.29 -2.52
N PHE A 375 -12.66 -1.44 -1.57
CA PHE A 375 -12.52 -1.71 -0.17
C PHE A 375 -13.88 -2.07 0.40
N PHE A 376 -14.07 -3.28 0.79
CA PHE A 376 -13.33 -4.53 0.67
C PHE A 376 -14.23 -5.64 0.10
N TYR A 377 -13.70 -6.85 -0.15
CA TYR A 377 -14.38 -7.92 -0.89
C TYR A 377 -15.81 -8.18 -0.43
N ASP A 378 -16.02 -8.44 0.85
CA ASP A 378 -17.36 -8.83 1.35
C ASP A 378 -18.39 -7.72 1.09
N THR A 379 -17.98 -6.46 1.19
CA THR A 379 -18.90 -5.32 1.01
C THR A 379 -19.22 -5.03 -0.44
N VAL A 380 -18.43 -5.53 -1.39
CA VAL A 380 -18.81 -5.52 -2.83
C VAL A 380 -20.14 -6.24 -3.04
N TRP A 381 -20.38 -7.30 -2.28
CA TRP A 381 -21.55 -8.16 -2.42
C TRP A 381 -22.65 -7.88 -1.39
N THR A 382 -22.39 -7.06 -0.38
CA THR A 382 -23.38 -6.70 0.64
C THR A 382 -24.42 -5.74 0.06
N VAL A 383 -25.70 -6.12 0.13
CA VAL A 383 -26.80 -5.36 -0.46
C VAL A 383 -27.19 -4.15 0.36
N ALA A 384 -27.39 -3.00 -0.27
CA ALA A 384 -27.98 -1.81 0.33
C ALA A 384 -29.52 -1.88 0.28
N ASN A 385 -30.19 -0.99 1.02
CA ASN A 385 -31.65 -0.93 1.03
C ASN A 385 -32.21 -0.72 -0.40
N GLY A 386 -33.14 -1.56 -0.78
CA GLY A 386 -33.79 -1.51 -2.10
C GLY A 386 -33.03 -2.25 -3.20
N GLU A 387 -31.90 -2.88 -2.88
CA GLU A 387 -31.15 -3.71 -3.83
C GLU A 387 -31.37 -5.19 -3.57
N THR A 388 -31.06 -6.01 -4.57
CA THR A 388 -30.90 -7.46 -4.42
C THR A 388 -29.46 -7.86 -4.73
N TRP A 389 -29.04 -9.04 -4.27
CA TRP A 389 -27.75 -9.60 -4.63
C TRP A 389 -27.58 -9.70 -6.16
N ARG A 390 -28.68 -10.04 -6.87
CA ARG A 390 -28.65 -10.13 -8.34
C ARG A 390 -28.43 -8.78 -9.02
N ASP A 391 -28.92 -7.71 -8.42
CA ASP A 391 -28.71 -6.37 -8.97
C ASP A 391 -27.24 -5.96 -8.83
N ARG A 392 -26.63 -6.25 -7.67
CA ARG A 392 -25.22 -6.00 -7.45
C ARG A 392 -24.34 -6.83 -8.37
N ASP A 393 -24.59 -8.13 -8.45
CA ASP A 393 -23.82 -9.03 -9.30
C ASP A 393 -23.90 -8.61 -10.78
N ARG A 394 -25.10 -8.29 -11.27
CA ARG A 394 -25.28 -7.77 -12.64
C ARG A 394 -24.55 -6.44 -12.85
N ALA A 395 -24.56 -5.55 -11.87
CA ALA A 395 -23.89 -4.26 -11.96
C ALA A 395 -22.37 -4.43 -12.05
N ILE A 396 -21.79 -5.33 -11.26
CA ILE A 396 -20.35 -5.64 -11.33
C ILE A 396 -20.00 -6.28 -12.68
N GLN A 397 -20.81 -7.23 -13.17
CA GLN A 397 -20.63 -7.80 -14.52
C GLN A 397 -20.68 -6.75 -15.62
N GLN A 398 -21.55 -5.76 -15.50
CA GLN A 398 -21.64 -4.65 -16.46
C GLN A 398 -20.44 -3.70 -16.37
N LEU A 399 -19.95 -3.42 -15.16
CA LEU A 399 -18.76 -2.60 -14.93
C LEU A 399 -17.52 -3.20 -15.58
N PHE A 400 -17.40 -4.53 -15.51
CA PHE A 400 -16.25 -5.29 -15.99
C PHE A 400 -16.67 -6.30 -17.07
N ALA A 401 -17.45 -5.85 -18.05
CA ALA A 401 -18.08 -6.71 -19.06
C ALA A 401 -17.07 -7.51 -19.91
N GLN A 402 -15.85 -7.00 -20.06
CA GLN A 402 -14.78 -7.67 -20.81
C GLN A 402 -13.54 -7.78 -19.94
N PRO A 403 -12.75 -8.87 -20.03
CA PRO A 403 -11.47 -8.96 -19.33
C PRO A 403 -10.52 -7.83 -19.76
N ARG A 404 -9.68 -7.42 -18.86
CA ARG A 404 -8.62 -6.44 -19.07
C ARG A 404 -7.36 -6.92 -18.40
N GLU A 405 -6.23 -6.76 -19.06
CA GLU A 405 -4.95 -6.95 -18.42
C GLU A 405 -4.71 -5.84 -17.38
N ARG A 406 -4.01 -6.18 -16.33
CA ARG A 406 -3.51 -5.20 -15.39
C ARG A 406 -2.44 -4.33 -16.08
N SER A 407 -2.42 -3.03 -15.82
CA SER A 407 -1.30 -2.17 -16.22
C SER A 407 -0.01 -2.74 -15.65
N GLN A 408 0.90 -3.17 -16.52
CA GLN A 408 2.26 -3.52 -16.14
C GLN A 408 3.10 -2.25 -16.14
N LEU A 409 4.11 -2.21 -15.30
CA LEU A 409 5.09 -1.11 -15.25
C LEU A 409 6.03 -1.19 -16.44
#